data_c80136fd60b1c5c32d0250032e083a26
#
_entry.id   c80136fd60b1c5c32d0250032e083a26
#
_cell.length_a   1.000
_cell.length_b   1.000
_cell.length_c   1.000
_cell.angle_alpha   90.00
_cell.angle_beta   90.00
_cell.angle_gamma   90.00
#
_symmetry.space_group_name_H-M   'P 1'
#
loop_
_entity.id
_entity.type
_entity.pdbx_description
1 polymer ?
#
loop_
_entity_poly.entity_id
_entity_poly.type
_entity_poly.pdbx_seq_one_letter_code
_entity_poly.pdbx_strand_id
1 'polypeptide(L)'
;VRYGKLIGDAAITYLEGYLWDPKEAKEAFVKAATIAHGAGRQVALTLSDSFCVDRYRDEFLDLMRKGIVDLVFSNESELHSLYQTADFDTALKQFGKDTKLGVVTRSEKGCVVISGDGVVSAPAYPIDKLVDTTGAGDLFAAGFLVGLVRNVGHENAGRLGALAAAEVIQHIGARPLVSLKELAKAKGLLV
;
A
#
# COMPACT_ATOMS: atom_id res chain seq x y z
N VAL A 1 -3.37 5.32 -26.35
CA VAL A 1 -4.54 4.46 -26.57
C VAL A 1 -4.38 3.08 -25.94
N ARG A 2 -3.21 2.40 -26.07
CA ARG A 2 -3.00 1.04 -25.54
C ARG A 2 -2.99 0.99 -24.00
N TYR A 3 -2.36 1.96 -23.35
CA TYR A 3 -2.25 2.01 -21.89
C TYR A 3 -3.58 2.33 -21.20
N GLY A 4 -4.44 3.15 -21.84
CA GLY A 4 -5.75 3.45 -21.28
C GLY A 4 -6.64 2.21 -21.15
N LYS A 5 -6.55 1.28 -22.11
CA LYS A 5 -7.27 0.01 -22.02
C LYS A 5 -6.75 -0.86 -20.85
N LEU A 6 -5.43 -0.97 -20.68
CA LEU A 6 -4.85 -1.75 -19.59
C LEU A 6 -5.28 -1.21 -18.21
N ILE A 7 -5.28 0.10 -18.03
CA ILE A 7 -5.73 0.74 -16.81
C ILE A 7 -7.22 0.49 -16.57
N GLY A 8 -8.06 0.66 -17.58
CA GLY A 8 -9.50 0.44 -17.46
C GLY A 8 -9.89 -1.02 -17.21
N ASP A 9 -9.10 -1.98 -17.67
CA ASP A 9 -9.33 -3.40 -17.46
C ASP A 9 -8.80 -3.90 -16.10
N ALA A 10 -7.84 -3.19 -15.48
CA ALA A 10 -7.26 -3.54 -14.18
C ALA A 10 -8.24 -3.25 -13.03
N ALA A 11 -8.31 -4.13 -12.04
CA ALA A 11 -9.12 -3.89 -10.84
C ALA A 11 -8.58 -2.70 -10.03
N ILE A 12 -7.26 -2.59 -9.91
CA ILE A 12 -6.56 -1.53 -9.18
C ILE A 12 -5.35 -1.08 -9.99
N THR A 13 -5.17 0.23 -10.13
CA THR A 13 -3.95 0.84 -10.67
C THR A 13 -3.07 1.26 -9.50
N TYR A 14 -1.87 0.68 -9.40
CA TYR A 14 -0.91 0.97 -8.33
C TYR A 14 0.14 1.97 -8.81
N LEU A 15 0.33 3.03 -8.03
CA LEU A 15 1.24 4.14 -8.30
C LEU A 15 2.30 4.23 -7.20
N GLU A 16 3.53 4.56 -7.58
CA GLU A 16 4.66 4.67 -6.67
C GLU A 16 5.08 6.12 -6.48
N GLY A 17 5.05 6.59 -5.23
CA GLY A 17 5.29 7.98 -4.87
C GLY A 17 6.65 8.50 -5.31
N TYR A 18 7.71 7.68 -5.28
CA TYR A 18 9.04 8.10 -5.72
C TYR A 18 9.11 8.48 -7.21
N LEU A 19 8.14 8.09 -8.02
CA LEU A 19 8.04 8.50 -9.43
C LEU A 19 7.43 9.91 -9.61
N TRP A 20 7.04 10.57 -8.53
CA TRP A 20 6.35 11.87 -8.55
C TRP A 20 7.25 13.06 -8.92
N ASP A 21 8.59 12.90 -8.98
CA ASP A 21 9.54 13.99 -9.29
C ASP A 21 9.31 14.67 -10.65
N PRO A 22 9.24 13.96 -11.80
CA PRO A 22 9.05 14.62 -13.10
C PRO A 22 7.62 15.14 -13.27
N LYS A 23 7.49 16.33 -13.89
CA LYS A 23 6.18 16.91 -14.19
C LYS A 23 5.29 15.97 -15.01
N GLU A 24 5.87 15.31 -15.98
CA GLU A 24 5.17 14.37 -16.87
C GLU A 24 4.65 13.15 -16.10
N ALA A 25 5.36 12.73 -15.06
CA ALA A 25 4.88 11.64 -14.19
C ALA A 25 3.67 12.07 -13.37
N LYS A 26 3.64 13.30 -12.84
CA LYS A 26 2.47 13.87 -12.14
C LYS A 26 1.24 13.90 -13.04
N GLU A 27 1.41 14.35 -14.27
CA GLU A 27 0.33 14.36 -15.27
C GLU A 27 -0.13 12.94 -15.63
N ALA A 28 0.83 11.98 -15.74
CA ALA A 28 0.53 10.58 -16.00
C ALA A 28 -0.27 9.93 -14.86
N PHE A 29 0.05 10.23 -13.59
CA PHE A 29 -0.68 9.72 -12.44
C PHE A 29 -2.14 10.20 -12.44
N VAL A 30 -2.36 11.50 -12.60
CA VAL A 30 -3.71 12.08 -12.66
C VAL A 30 -4.50 11.49 -13.84
N LYS A 31 -3.85 11.33 -15.00
CA LYS A 31 -4.48 10.73 -16.16
C LYS A 31 -4.81 9.25 -15.93
N ALA A 32 -3.91 8.49 -15.31
CA ALA A 32 -4.17 7.09 -14.97
C ALA A 32 -5.35 6.96 -14.01
N ALA A 33 -5.39 7.81 -12.97
CA ALA A 33 -6.50 7.86 -12.03
C ALA A 33 -7.84 8.20 -12.72
N THR A 34 -7.84 9.18 -13.60
CA THR A 34 -9.04 9.56 -14.38
C THR A 34 -9.56 8.38 -15.22
N ILE A 35 -8.67 7.63 -15.87
CA ILE A 35 -9.05 6.46 -16.67
C ILE A 35 -9.58 5.33 -15.77
N ALA A 36 -8.90 5.04 -14.66
CA ALA A 36 -9.31 4.01 -13.72
C ALA A 36 -10.70 4.31 -13.16
N HIS A 37 -10.92 5.52 -12.64
CA HIS A 37 -12.21 5.94 -12.08
C HIS A 37 -13.31 5.98 -13.14
N GLY A 38 -13.01 6.42 -14.37
CA GLY A 38 -13.96 6.39 -15.50
C GLY A 38 -14.41 4.98 -15.87
N ALA A 39 -13.62 3.95 -15.52
CA ALA A 39 -13.95 2.54 -15.69
C ALA A 39 -14.51 1.89 -14.40
N GLY A 40 -14.77 2.66 -13.34
CA GLY A 40 -15.22 2.15 -12.04
C GLY A 40 -14.15 1.35 -11.30
N ARG A 41 -12.86 1.64 -11.54
CA ARG A 41 -11.69 0.98 -10.94
C ARG A 41 -11.06 1.83 -9.87
N GLN A 42 -10.24 1.21 -9.02
CA GLN A 42 -9.57 1.89 -7.91
C GLN A 42 -8.12 2.28 -8.25
N VAL A 43 -7.63 3.27 -7.52
CA VAL A 43 -6.24 3.74 -7.61
C VAL A 43 -5.59 3.63 -6.24
N ALA A 44 -4.47 2.93 -6.19
CA ALA A 44 -3.63 2.81 -5.00
C ALA A 44 -2.33 3.61 -5.18
N LEU A 45 -1.86 4.22 -4.11
CA LEU A 45 -0.59 4.93 -4.04
C LEU A 45 0.24 4.39 -2.87
N THR A 46 1.53 4.13 -3.08
CA THR A 46 2.48 4.04 -1.97
C THR A 46 3.25 5.34 -1.82
N LEU A 47 3.51 5.76 -0.59
CA LEU A 47 4.29 6.99 -0.31
C LEU A 47 5.79 6.79 -0.58
N SER A 48 6.24 5.54 -0.63
CA SER A 48 7.57 5.06 -1.05
C SER A 48 8.70 5.31 -0.06
N ASP A 49 8.93 6.55 0.38
CA ASP A 49 9.93 6.90 1.39
C ASP A 49 9.66 8.28 2.02
N SER A 50 10.20 8.50 3.23
CA SER A 50 9.98 9.73 3.98
C SER A 50 10.56 10.98 3.31
N PHE A 51 11.66 10.87 2.56
CA PHE A 51 12.25 12.02 1.84
C PHE A 51 11.35 12.45 0.67
N CYS A 52 10.73 11.49 0.01
CA CYS A 52 9.74 11.77 -1.03
C CYS A 52 8.51 12.46 -0.42
N VAL A 53 8.03 11.96 0.73
CA VAL A 53 6.92 12.56 1.46
C VAL A 53 7.25 13.98 1.90
N ASP A 54 8.40 14.24 2.50
CA ASP A 54 8.81 15.58 2.94
C ASP A 54 8.84 16.57 1.77
N ARG A 55 9.30 16.13 0.60
CA ARG A 55 9.40 16.97 -0.60
C ARG A 55 8.05 17.31 -1.21
N TYR A 56 7.11 16.36 -1.21
CA TYR A 56 5.83 16.45 -1.93
C TYR A 56 4.61 16.32 -1.03
N ARG A 57 4.78 16.59 0.27
CA ARG A 57 3.76 16.40 1.30
C ARG A 57 2.40 16.97 0.92
N ASP A 58 2.36 18.23 0.54
CA ASP A 58 1.10 18.92 0.23
C ASP A 58 0.45 18.35 -1.04
N GLU A 59 1.26 17.94 -2.01
CA GLU A 59 0.76 17.31 -3.23
C GLU A 59 0.17 15.92 -2.95
N PHE A 60 0.80 15.11 -2.09
CA PHE A 60 0.25 13.81 -1.69
C PHE A 60 -1.03 13.96 -0.88
N LEU A 61 -1.09 14.91 0.05
CA LEU A 61 -2.32 15.25 0.76
C LEU A 61 -3.44 15.68 -0.20
N ASP A 62 -3.10 16.44 -1.22
CA ASP A 62 -4.05 16.86 -2.27
C ASP A 62 -4.59 15.67 -3.07
N LEU A 63 -3.74 14.70 -3.46
CA LEU A 63 -4.18 13.49 -4.16
C LEU A 63 -5.19 12.69 -3.34
N MET A 64 -4.97 12.57 -2.04
CA MET A 64 -5.86 11.88 -1.12
C MET A 64 -7.18 12.63 -0.92
N ARG A 65 -7.10 13.91 -0.53
CA ARG A 65 -8.27 14.76 -0.21
C ARG A 65 -9.18 14.99 -1.40
N LYS A 66 -8.62 15.08 -2.60
CA LYS A 66 -9.39 15.20 -3.85
C LYS A 66 -9.92 13.87 -4.36
N GLY A 67 -9.61 12.76 -3.69
CA GLY A 67 -10.04 11.42 -4.09
C GLY A 67 -9.45 10.96 -5.43
N ILE A 68 -8.27 11.47 -5.81
CA ILE A 68 -7.52 11.01 -6.98
C ILE A 68 -6.95 9.61 -6.73
N VAL A 69 -6.62 9.31 -5.47
CA VAL A 69 -6.24 7.99 -4.99
C VAL A 69 -7.27 7.49 -3.97
N ASP A 70 -7.60 6.20 -4.02
CA ASP A 70 -8.59 5.55 -3.16
C ASP A 70 -7.97 4.82 -1.99
N LEU A 71 -6.75 4.30 -2.18
CA LEU A 71 -6.01 3.49 -1.23
C LEU A 71 -4.58 4.02 -1.13
N VAL A 72 -4.07 4.20 0.09
CA VAL A 72 -2.71 4.68 0.33
C VAL A 72 -1.96 3.74 1.24
N PHE A 73 -0.79 3.28 0.78
CA PHE A 73 0.18 2.55 1.58
C PHE A 73 1.24 3.50 2.14
N SER A 74 1.56 3.31 3.39
CA SER A 74 2.57 4.05 4.13
C SER A 74 3.27 3.13 5.12
N ASN A 75 4.51 3.41 5.48
CA ASN A 75 5.08 2.90 6.71
C ASN A 75 4.93 3.94 7.84
N GLU A 76 5.27 3.56 9.08
CA GLU A 76 5.14 4.44 10.25
C GLU A 76 5.98 5.73 10.10
N SER A 77 7.18 5.65 9.52
CA SER A 77 8.06 6.81 9.29
C SER A 77 7.49 7.78 8.24
N GLU A 78 6.99 7.25 7.13
CA GLU A 78 6.31 8.04 6.09
C GLU A 78 5.05 8.73 6.63
N LEU A 79 4.28 8.02 7.47
CA LEU A 79 3.09 8.59 8.10
C LEU A 79 3.44 9.75 9.02
N HIS A 80 4.51 9.61 9.82
CA HIS A 80 5.02 10.69 10.68
C HIS A 80 5.51 11.90 9.86
N SER A 81 6.20 11.66 8.75
CA SER A 81 6.63 12.69 7.82
C SER A 81 5.43 13.40 7.19
N LEU A 82 4.43 12.65 6.72
CA LEU A 82 3.24 13.20 6.06
C LEU A 82 2.44 14.16 6.98
N TYR A 83 2.31 13.80 8.25
CA TYR A 83 1.52 14.59 9.22
C TYR A 83 2.35 15.43 10.18
N GLN A 84 3.68 15.44 10.01
CA GLN A 84 4.61 16.24 10.82
C GLN A 84 4.40 16.07 12.34
N THR A 85 4.19 14.83 12.77
CA THR A 85 4.00 14.47 14.17
C THR A 85 4.68 13.14 14.50
N ALA A 86 5.26 13.03 15.69
CA ALA A 86 5.84 11.79 16.20
C ALA A 86 4.81 10.88 16.90
N ASP A 87 3.59 11.37 17.12
CA ASP A 87 2.51 10.60 17.73
C ASP A 87 1.75 9.82 16.65
N PHE A 88 1.86 8.49 16.72
CA PHE A 88 1.26 7.58 15.75
C PHE A 88 -0.26 7.69 15.69
N ASP A 89 -0.92 7.77 16.83
CA ASP A 89 -2.38 7.77 16.89
C ASP A 89 -2.95 9.06 16.31
N THR A 90 -2.26 10.20 16.57
CA THR A 90 -2.61 11.48 15.94
C THR A 90 -2.42 11.43 14.43
N ALA A 91 -1.30 10.89 13.95
CA ALA A 91 -1.03 10.74 12.52
C ALA A 91 -2.06 9.82 11.85
N LEU A 92 -2.35 8.66 12.44
CA LEU A 92 -3.32 7.69 11.94
C LEU A 92 -4.73 8.31 11.85
N LYS A 93 -5.14 9.07 12.87
CA LYS A 93 -6.44 9.75 12.88
C LYS A 93 -6.56 10.79 11.77
N GLN A 94 -5.48 11.51 11.45
CA GLN A 94 -5.47 12.45 10.32
C GLN A 94 -5.50 11.70 8.99
N PHE A 95 -4.72 10.63 8.88
CA PHE A 95 -4.69 9.76 7.70
C PHE A 95 -6.08 9.21 7.33
N GLY A 96 -6.82 8.74 8.33
CA GLY A 96 -8.19 8.25 8.12
C GLY A 96 -9.20 9.32 7.71
N LYS A 97 -8.90 10.62 7.90
CA LYS A 97 -9.73 11.71 7.39
C LYS A 97 -9.41 12.07 5.95
N ASP A 98 -8.16 11.88 5.56
CA ASP A 98 -7.64 12.30 4.27
C ASP A 98 -7.71 11.20 3.19
N THR A 99 -7.87 9.91 3.58
CA THR A 99 -7.92 8.78 2.65
C THR A 99 -9.16 7.92 2.85
N LYS A 100 -9.66 7.28 1.78
CA LYS A 100 -10.77 6.32 1.87
C LYS A 100 -10.34 5.01 2.53
N LEU A 101 -9.13 4.53 2.20
CA LEU A 101 -8.52 3.34 2.77
C LEU A 101 -7.03 3.59 2.95
N GLY A 102 -6.58 3.61 4.19
CA GLY A 102 -5.19 3.77 4.57
C GLY A 102 -4.61 2.48 5.14
N VAL A 103 -3.39 2.14 4.73
CA VAL A 103 -2.68 0.95 5.21
C VAL A 103 -1.30 1.38 5.68
N VAL A 104 -1.01 1.16 6.97
CA VAL A 104 0.26 1.56 7.58
C VAL A 104 1.01 0.33 8.07
N THR A 105 2.16 0.05 7.48
CA THR A 105 3.07 -1.01 7.96
C THR A 105 3.91 -0.49 9.12
N ARG A 106 4.15 -1.36 10.11
CA ARG A 106 4.82 -1.03 11.38
C ARG A 106 5.89 -2.04 11.76
N SER A 107 6.61 -2.55 10.77
CA SER A 107 7.68 -3.55 10.95
C SER A 107 7.18 -4.77 11.77
N GLU A 108 7.85 -5.13 12.86
CA GLU A 108 7.50 -6.24 13.75
C GLU A 108 6.16 -6.06 14.47
N LYS A 109 5.59 -4.87 14.49
CA LYS A 109 4.25 -4.59 15.03
C LYS A 109 3.12 -4.93 14.07
N GLY A 110 3.45 -5.36 12.85
CA GLY A 110 2.46 -5.70 11.82
C GLY A 110 1.96 -4.52 11.01
N CYS A 111 0.67 -4.41 10.82
CA CYS A 111 0.06 -3.29 10.11
C CYS A 111 -1.26 -2.83 10.73
N VAL A 112 -1.62 -1.60 10.42
CA VAL A 112 -2.91 -1.00 10.76
C VAL A 112 -3.60 -0.57 9.47
N VAL A 113 -4.88 -0.89 9.35
CA VAL A 113 -5.74 -0.49 8.23
C VAL A 113 -6.83 0.41 8.77
N ILE A 114 -6.98 1.59 8.18
CA ILE A 114 -8.01 2.57 8.54
C ILE A 114 -8.91 2.86 7.35
N SER A 115 -10.21 2.83 7.58
CA SER A 115 -11.25 3.13 6.58
C SER A 115 -12.45 3.79 7.24
N GLY A 116 -13.48 4.10 6.46
CA GLY A 116 -14.77 4.56 6.99
C GLY A 116 -15.46 3.57 7.95
N ASP A 117 -15.14 2.29 7.86
CA ASP A 117 -15.67 1.23 8.74
C ASP A 117 -14.89 1.11 10.06
N GLY A 118 -13.85 1.88 10.24
CA GLY A 118 -13.02 1.89 11.45
C GLY A 118 -11.58 1.47 11.23
N VAL A 119 -10.95 1.02 12.30
CA VAL A 119 -9.53 0.63 12.32
C VAL A 119 -9.42 -0.86 12.65
N VAL A 120 -8.67 -1.59 11.84
CA VAL A 120 -8.31 -2.99 12.11
C VAL A 120 -6.79 -3.14 12.08
N SER A 121 -6.28 -4.15 12.76
CA SER A 121 -4.84 -4.45 12.80
C SER A 121 -4.60 -5.90 12.41
N ALA A 122 -3.48 -6.16 11.75
CA ALA A 122 -2.97 -7.50 11.52
C ALA A 122 -1.55 -7.61 12.08
N PRO A 123 -1.21 -8.70 12.78
CA PRO A 123 0.14 -8.90 13.32
C PRO A 123 1.14 -9.10 12.19
N ALA A 124 2.42 -8.82 12.48
CA ALA A 124 3.51 -9.25 11.61
C ALA A 124 3.53 -10.78 11.52
N TYR A 125 3.93 -11.31 10.38
CA TYR A 125 4.10 -12.74 10.23
C TYR A 125 5.46 -13.15 10.82
N PRO A 126 5.53 -14.25 11.60
CA PRO A 126 6.79 -14.72 12.18
C PRO A 126 7.83 -15.02 11.10
N ILE A 127 9.08 -14.67 11.37
CA ILE A 127 10.23 -14.98 10.53
C ILE A 127 11.30 -15.71 11.35
N ASP A 128 12.06 -16.56 10.70
CA ASP A 128 13.19 -17.26 11.33
C ASP A 128 14.43 -16.33 11.36
N LYS A 129 14.64 -15.57 10.28
CA LYS A 129 15.81 -14.72 10.12
C LYS A 129 15.51 -13.52 9.21
N LEU A 130 15.91 -12.33 9.67
CA LEU A 130 15.95 -11.14 8.83
C LEU A 130 17.27 -11.11 8.05
N VAL A 131 17.19 -11.04 6.71
CA VAL A 131 18.36 -11.05 5.81
C VAL A 131 18.43 -9.76 4.99
N ASP A 132 17.34 -9.41 4.29
CA ASP A 132 17.28 -8.26 3.39
C ASP A 132 15.85 -7.71 3.38
N THR A 133 15.66 -6.41 3.63
CA THR A 133 14.33 -5.78 3.63
C THR A 133 13.91 -5.25 2.26
N THR A 134 14.74 -5.44 1.23
CA THR A 134 14.43 -4.99 -0.13
C THR A 134 13.16 -5.66 -0.65
N GLY A 135 12.20 -4.84 -1.09
CA GLY A 135 10.92 -5.32 -1.60
C GLY A 135 9.88 -5.69 -0.54
N ALA A 136 10.16 -5.54 0.76
CA ALA A 136 9.20 -5.84 1.83
C ALA A 136 7.88 -5.05 1.67
N GLY A 137 7.98 -3.75 1.41
CA GLY A 137 6.82 -2.89 1.18
C GLY A 137 6.03 -3.28 -0.06
N ASP A 138 6.73 -3.59 -1.17
CA ASP A 138 6.11 -3.98 -2.43
C ASP A 138 5.35 -5.30 -2.30
N LEU A 139 5.98 -6.28 -1.65
CA LEU A 139 5.35 -7.60 -1.43
C LEU A 139 4.20 -7.51 -0.42
N PHE A 140 4.34 -6.65 0.60
CA PHE A 140 3.22 -6.36 1.50
C PHE A 140 2.04 -5.78 0.72
N ALA A 141 2.27 -4.74 -0.09
CA ALA A 141 1.23 -4.13 -0.91
C ALA A 141 0.60 -5.16 -1.88
N ALA A 142 1.41 -5.98 -2.54
CA ALA A 142 0.93 -7.03 -3.44
C ALA A 142 0.01 -8.02 -2.72
N GLY A 143 0.41 -8.54 -1.56
CA GLY A 143 -0.40 -9.45 -0.75
C GLY A 143 -1.71 -8.81 -0.27
N PHE A 144 -1.64 -7.56 0.20
CA PHE A 144 -2.81 -6.80 0.61
C PHE A 144 -3.80 -6.59 -0.54
N LEU A 145 -3.31 -6.17 -1.71
CA LEU A 145 -4.13 -5.92 -2.90
C LEU A 145 -4.82 -7.21 -3.39
N VAL A 146 -4.12 -8.35 -3.34
CA VAL A 146 -4.75 -9.66 -3.63
C VAL A 146 -5.90 -9.94 -2.66
N GLY A 147 -5.72 -9.70 -1.38
CA GLY A 147 -6.76 -9.87 -0.37
C GLY A 147 -7.95 -8.93 -0.61
N LEU A 148 -7.68 -7.68 -0.95
CA LEU A 148 -8.71 -6.68 -1.24
C LEU A 148 -9.56 -7.08 -2.45
N VAL A 149 -8.92 -7.46 -3.57
CA VAL A 149 -9.63 -7.90 -4.80
C VAL A 149 -10.42 -9.18 -4.58
N ARG A 150 -9.98 -10.04 -3.66
CA ARG A 150 -10.68 -11.27 -3.29
C ARG A 150 -11.72 -11.09 -2.17
N ASN A 151 -11.90 -9.87 -1.66
CA ASN A 151 -12.87 -9.53 -0.62
C ASN A 151 -12.72 -10.38 0.66
N VAL A 152 -11.49 -10.67 1.09
CA VAL A 152 -11.25 -11.47 2.30
C VAL A 152 -11.37 -10.66 3.61
N GLY A 153 -11.69 -9.37 3.51
CA GLY A 153 -11.71 -8.41 4.62
C GLY A 153 -10.33 -7.79 4.89
N HIS A 154 -10.33 -6.60 5.51
CA HIS A 154 -9.12 -5.80 5.68
C HIS A 154 -8.07 -6.48 6.58
N GLU A 155 -8.49 -7.16 7.64
CA GLU A 155 -7.58 -7.90 8.52
C GLU A 155 -6.86 -9.03 7.79
N ASN A 156 -7.60 -9.86 7.04
CA ASN A 156 -7.00 -10.96 6.28
C ASN A 156 -6.17 -10.44 5.10
N ALA A 157 -6.55 -9.32 4.48
CA ALA A 157 -5.70 -8.65 3.49
C ALA A 157 -4.37 -8.19 4.12
N GLY A 158 -4.39 -7.61 5.33
CA GLY A 158 -3.21 -7.29 6.10
C GLY A 158 -2.33 -8.50 6.41
N ARG A 159 -2.94 -9.63 6.79
CA ARG A 159 -2.23 -10.90 7.04
C ARG A 159 -1.56 -11.46 5.76
N LEU A 160 -2.23 -11.35 4.61
CA LEU A 160 -1.65 -11.73 3.31
C LEU A 160 -0.45 -10.85 2.96
N GLY A 161 -0.55 -9.53 3.17
CA GLY A 161 0.56 -8.60 3.03
C GLY A 161 1.73 -8.95 3.95
N ALA A 162 1.44 -9.18 5.23
CA ALA A 162 2.45 -9.57 6.22
C ALA A 162 3.15 -10.90 5.87
N LEU A 163 2.40 -11.89 5.37
CA LEU A 163 2.97 -13.16 4.92
C LEU A 163 3.91 -12.98 3.72
N ALA A 164 3.51 -12.19 2.74
CA ALA A 164 4.32 -11.93 1.55
C ALA A 164 5.60 -11.15 1.89
N ALA A 165 5.50 -10.15 2.77
CA ALA A 165 6.66 -9.42 3.27
C ALA A 165 7.60 -10.32 4.09
N ALA A 166 7.06 -11.18 4.96
CA ALA A 166 7.83 -12.10 5.77
C ALA A 166 8.61 -13.11 4.94
N GLU A 167 8.06 -13.57 3.83
CA GLU A 167 8.78 -14.48 2.93
C GLU A 167 10.00 -13.78 2.33
N VAL A 168 9.81 -12.60 1.72
CA VAL A 168 10.87 -11.93 0.96
C VAL A 168 12.02 -11.45 1.84
N ILE A 169 11.78 -11.05 3.08
CA ILE A 169 12.85 -10.50 3.96
C ILE A 169 13.78 -11.57 4.55
N GLN A 170 13.54 -12.85 4.32
CA GLN A 170 14.35 -13.95 4.85
C GLN A 170 15.46 -14.39 3.88
N HIS A 171 15.59 -13.75 2.74
CA HIS A 171 16.65 -14.01 1.75
C HIS A 171 17.07 -12.74 1.03
N ILE A 172 18.12 -12.80 0.23
CA ILE A 172 18.61 -11.65 -0.56
C ILE A 172 17.73 -11.49 -1.80
N GLY A 173 17.34 -10.23 -2.05
CA GLY A 173 16.59 -9.80 -3.23
C GLY A 173 15.10 -9.67 -3.02
N ALA A 174 14.46 -8.88 -3.88
CA ALA A 174 13.09 -8.41 -3.74
C ALA A 174 12.02 -9.36 -4.34
N ARG A 175 12.39 -10.56 -4.77
CA ARG A 175 11.45 -11.49 -5.39
C ARG A 175 11.25 -12.72 -4.51
N PRO A 176 9.99 -13.19 -4.32
CA PRO A 176 9.72 -14.39 -3.55
C PRO A 176 10.43 -15.61 -4.16
N LEU A 177 10.95 -16.47 -3.31
CA LEU A 177 11.57 -17.76 -3.72
C LEU A 177 10.55 -18.89 -3.80
N VAL A 178 9.35 -18.69 -3.24
CA VAL A 178 8.27 -19.69 -3.25
C VAL A 178 6.98 -19.08 -3.86
N SER A 179 6.04 -19.95 -4.21
CA SER A 179 4.70 -19.51 -4.62
C SER A 179 3.97 -18.90 -3.43
N LEU A 180 3.80 -17.59 -3.41
CA LEU A 180 3.03 -16.90 -2.36
C LEU A 180 1.58 -17.38 -2.30
N LYS A 181 1.00 -17.77 -3.44
CA LYS A 181 -0.35 -18.34 -3.50
C LYS A 181 -0.43 -19.65 -2.72
N GLU A 182 0.48 -20.57 -2.97
CA GLU A 182 0.50 -21.86 -2.29
C GLU A 182 0.86 -21.69 -0.80
N LEU A 183 1.75 -20.76 -0.48
CA LEU A 183 2.09 -20.42 0.89
C LEU A 183 0.85 -19.87 1.63
N ALA A 184 0.10 -18.95 1.02
CA ALA A 184 -1.11 -18.38 1.60
C ALA A 184 -2.23 -19.43 1.81
N LYS A 185 -2.37 -20.38 0.87
CA LYS A 185 -3.28 -21.52 1.02
C LYS A 185 -2.86 -22.42 2.18
N ALA A 186 -1.58 -22.79 2.27
CA ALA A 186 -1.06 -23.61 3.36
C ALA A 186 -1.24 -22.98 4.74
N LYS A 187 -1.36 -21.63 4.79
CA LYS A 187 -1.64 -20.88 6.03
C LYS A 187 -3.12 -20.56 6.24
N GLY A 188 -4.01 -21.06 5.38
CA GLY A 188 -5.45 -20.83 5.47
C GLY A 188 -5.91 -19.40 5.22
N LEU A 189 -5.07 -18.59 4.57
CA LEU A 189 -5.39 -17.19 4.22
C LEU A 189 -6.03 -17.04 2.84
N LEU A 190 -5.89 -18.04 1.99
CA LEU A 190 -6.60 -18.17 0.71
C LEU A 190 -7.20 -19.57 0.57
N VAL A 191 -8.28 -19.65 -0.19
CA VAL A 191 -8.94 -20.90 -0.60
C VAL A 191 -8.40 -21.39 -1.94
#